data_4edb869d12ec7c1f51d40cb6f12ab385
#
_entry.id   4edb869d12ec7c1f51d40cb6f12ab385
#
_cell.length_a   1.000
_cell.length_b   1.000
_cell.length_c   1.000
_cell.angle_alpha   90.00
_cell.angle_beta   90.00
_cell.angle_gamma   90.00
#
_symmetry.space_group_name_H-M   'P 1'
#
loop_
_entity.id
_entity.type
_entity.pdbx_description
1 polymer ?
#
loop_
_entity_poly.entity_id
_entity_poly.type
_entity_poly.pdbx_seq_one_letter_code
_entity_poly.pdbx_strand_id
1 'polypeptide(L)'
;MAIALLRLARVIRTRLVGLLLVRVDEGTPAQRGGLLLGDILITLDGHAIHDAEDLQLLLTGERVGKIVAVEVIRGNALQVLQVTIGQRE
;
A
#
# COMPACT_ATOMS: atom_id res chain seq x y z
N MET A 1 10.21 -7.60 -4.38
CA MET A 1 8.90 -6.99 -4.54
C MET A 1 8.86 -5.59 -3.97
N ALA A 2 8.18 -4.69 -4.64
CA ALA A 2 8.23 -3.26 -4.34
C ALA A 2 7.85 -2.90 -2.90
N ILE A 3 6.85 -3.56 -2.35
CA ILE A 3 6.38 -3.34 -0.99
C ILE A 3 6.68 -4.55 -0.11
N ALA A 4 7.67 -5.36 -0.52
CA ALA A 4 8.03 -6.57 0.22
C ALA A 4 8.55 -6.28 1.63
N LEU A 5 9.03 -5.07 1.87
CA LEU A 5 9.52 -4.66 3.18
C LEU A 5 8.43 -4.09 4.09
N LEU A 6 7.18 -4.16 3.67
CA LEU A 6 6.04 -3.83 4.51
C LEU A 6 5.54 -5.08 5.20
N ARG A 7 5.05 -4.89 6.41
CA ARG A 7 4.27 -5.91 7.11
C ARG A 7 2.81 -5.50 7.07
N LEU A 8 1.97 -6.44 6.67
CA LEU A 8 0.55 -6.18 6.42
C LEU A 8 -0.30 -7.13 7.26
N ALA A 9 -1.41 -6.63 7.75
CA ALA A 9 -2.44 -7.44 8.40
C ALA A 9 -3.78 -7.05 7.79
N ARG A 10 -4.58 -8.04 7.47
CA ARG A 10 -5.91 -7.78 6.94
C ARG A 10 -6.78 -7.15 8.01
N VAL A 11 -7.43 -6.05 7.67
CA VAL A 11 -8.30 -5.32 8.59
C VAL A 11 -9.67 -5.17 7.95
N ILE A 12 -10.71 -5.45 8.72
CA ILE A 12 -12.09 -5.17 8.34
C ILE A 12 -12.58 -4.07 9.27
N ARG A 13 -12.98 -2.94 8.69
CA ARG A 13 -13.48 -1.81 9.46
C ARG A 13 -14.80 -1.37 8.86
N THR A 14 -15.88 -1.59 9.59
CA THR A 14 -17.24 -1.40 9.10
C THR A 14 -17.48 -2.27 7.88
N ARG A 15 -17.64 -1.66 6.69
CA ARG A 15 -17.80 -2.36 5.41
C ARG A 15 -16.55 -2.28 4.55
N LEU A 16 -15.48 -1.67 5.08
CA LEU A 16 -14.22 -1.55 4.37
C LEU A 16 -13.29 -2.68 4.76
N VAL A 17 -12.61 -3.21 3.78
CA VAL A 17 -11.56 -4.19 3.97
C VAL A 17 -10.29 -3.59 3.42
N GLY A 18 -9.22 -3.67 4.19
CA GLY A 18 -7.94 -3.15 3.77
C GLY A 18 -6.80 -3.91 4.41
N LEU A 19 -5.58 -3.46 4.15
CA LEU A 19 -4.38 -4.04 4.73
C LEU A 19 -3.75 -3.02 5.67
N LEU A 20 -3.61 -3.38 6.93
CA LEU A 20 -2.94 -2.56 7.93
C LEU A 20 -1.44 -2.68 7.74
N LEU A 21 -0.78 -1.52 7.63
CA LEU A 21 0.68 -1.48 7.57
C LEU A 21 1.23 -1.57 8.97
N VAL A 22 1.87 -2.69 9.28
CA VAL A 22 2.47 -2.91 10.60
C VAL A 22 3.97 -2.69 10.61
N ARG A 23 4.56 -2.40 9.43
CA ARG A 23 5.96 -2.03 9.29
C ARG A 23 6.17 -1.31 7.97
N VAL A 24 6.89 -0.20 7.99
CA VAL A 24 7.37 0.50 6.80
C VAL A 24 8.85 0.76 7.01
N ASP A 25 9.70 0.14 6.19
CA ASP A 25 11.14 0.28 6.33
C ASP A 25 11.64 1.59 5.73
N GLU A 26 12.67 2.15 6.35
CA GLU A 26 13.30 3.38 5.87
C GLU A 26 13.97 3.17 4.52
N GLY A 27 13.96 4.22 3.69
CA GLY A 27 14.63 4.21 2.40
C GLY A 27 13.89 3.46 1.30
N THR A 28 12.71 2.90 1.60
CA THR A 28 11.92 2.19 0.60
C THR A 28 11.05 3.15 -0.20
N PRO A 29 10.64 2.78 -1.41
CA PRO A 29 9.66 3.58 -2.17
C PRO A 29 8.37 3.83 -1.38
N ALA A 30 7.93 2.87 -0.58
CA ALA A 30 6.74 3.02 0.25
C ALA A 30 6.91 4.15 1.27
N GLN A 31 8.03 4.19 1.96
CA GLN A 31 8.31 5.23 2.94
C GLN A 31 8.46 6.59 2.26
N ARG A 32 9.18 6.64 1.13
CA ARG A 32 9.36 7.89 0.38
C ARG A 32 8.06 8.43 -0.17
N GLY A 33 7.11 7.57 -0.48
CA GLY A 33 5.78 7.95 -0.93
C GLY A 33 4.86 8.46 0.18
N GLY A 34 5.29 8.35 1.43
CA GLY A 34 4.54 8.86 2.57
C GLY A 34 3.71 7.83 3.32
N LEU A 35 3.86 6.53 3.01
CA LEU A 35 3.18 5.49 3.79
C LEU A 35 3.76 5.42 5.19
N LEU A 36 2.89 5.29 6.18
CA LEU A 36 3.26 5.26 7.59
C LEU A 36 2.74 4.00 8.25
N LEU A 37 3.44 3.59 9.29
CA LEU A 37 2.97 2.55 10.20
C LEU A 37 1.56 2.91 10.70
N GLY A 38 0.64 1.97 10.62
CA GLY A 38 -0.74 2.18 11.05
C GLY A 38 -1.69 2.61 9.93
N ASP A 39 -1.18 2.95 8.76
CA ASP A 39 -2.05 3.23 7.62
C ASP A 39 -2.79 1.96 7.20
N ILE A 40 -4.03 2.12 6.77
CA ILE A 40 -4.82 1.02 6.22
C ILE A 40 -4.92 1.25 4.71
N LEU A 41 -4.29 0.36 3.94
CA LEU A 41 -4.34 0.41 2.47
C LEU A 41 -5.73 -0.01 1.99
N ILE A 42 -6.39 0.86 1.24
CA ILE A 42 -7.74 0.63 0.72
C ILE A 42 -7.71 0.33 -0.78
N THR A 43 -7.03 1.17 -1.55
CA THR A 43 -6.90 1.00 -3.00
C THR A 43 -5.47 1.28 -3.43
N LEU A 44 -5.09 0.69 -4.55
CA LEU A 44 -3.85 1.00 -5.24
C LEU A 44 -4.16 1.11 -6.72
N ASP A 45 -3.83 2.26 -7.32
CA ASP A 45 -4.09 2.54 -8.73
C ASP A 45 -5.57 2.33 -9.09
N GLY A 46 -6.47 2.72 -8.19
CA GLY A 46 -7.91 2.59 -8.38
C GLY A 46 -8.49 1.20 -8.11
N HIS A 47 -7.65 0.22 -7.79
CA HIS A 47 -8.09 -1.15 -7.53
C HIS A 47 -8.21 -1.40 -6.04
N ALA A 48 -9.34 -1.94 -5.60
CA ALA A 48 -9.57 -2.26 -4.21
C ALA A 48 -8.62 -3.36 -3.74
N ILE A 49 -8.10 -3.20 -2.54
CA ILE A 49 -7.20 -4.17 -1.92
C ILE A 49 -7.92 -4.81 -0.75
N HIS A 50 -8.24 -6.10 -0.87
CA HIS A 50 -8.94 -6.85 0.16
C HIS A 50 -7.99 -7.74 0.96
N ASP A 51 -6.87 -8.15 0.37
CA ASP A 51 -5.90 -9.03 1.00
C ASP A 51 -4.52 -8.84 0.37
N ALA A 52 -3.54 -9.55 0.92
CA ALA A 52 -2.16 -9.44 0.44
C ALA A 52 -1.99 -9.97 -0.99
N GLU A 53 -2.82 -10.91 -1.41
CA GLU A 53 -2.76 -11.46 -2.76
C GLU A 53 -3.17 -10.41 -3.79
N ASP A 54 -4.23 -9.64 -3.52
CA ASP A 54 -4.63 -8.53 -4.38
C ASP A 54 -3.47 -7.55 -4.56
N LEU A 55 -2.81 -7.21 -3.46
CA LEU A 55 -1.68 -6.29 -3.49
C LEU A 55 -0.53 -6.87 -4.33
N GLN A 56 -0.22 -8.14 -4.17
CA GLN A 56 0.84 -8.79 -4.93
C GLN A 56 0.60 -8.71 -6.44
N LEU A 57 -0.62 -8.96 -6.86
CA LEU A 57 -0.98 -8.90 -8.27
C LEU A 57 -0.80 -7.51 -8.85
N LEU A 58 -1.09 -6.48 -8.05
CA LEU A 58 -0.96 -5.09 -8.50
C LEU A 58 0.48 -4.59 -8.51
N LEU A 59 1.38 -5.23 -7.78
CA LEU A 59 2.77 -4.80 -7.67
C LEU A 59 3.69 -5.40 -8.73
N THR A 60 3.16 -6.16 -9.67
CA THR A 60 3.97 -6.82 -10.70
C THR A 60 3.74 -6.19 -12.06
N GLY A 61 4.64 -6.50 -13.00
CA GLY A 61 4.47 -6.14 -14.40
C GLY A 61 4.60 -4.66 -14.68
N GLU A 62 3.61 -4.10 -15.37
CA GLU A 62 3.69 -2.77 -15.94
C GLU A 62 3.72 -1.64 -14.92
N ARG A 63 3.32 -1.90 -13.68
CA ARG A 63 3.31 -0.86 -12.64
C ARG A 63 4.69 -0.61 -12.04
N VAL A 64 5.62 -1.52 -12.22
CA VAL A 64 6.97 -1.36 -11.69
C VAL A 64 7.62 -0.12 -12.30
N GLY A 65 8.14 0.77 -11.45
CA GLY A 65 8.75 2.02 -11.87
C GLY A 65 7.79 3.18 -12.04
N LYS A 66 6.49 2.92 -11.95
CA LYS A 66 5.48 3.98 -12.11
C LYS A 66 5.04 4.54 -10.78
N ILE A 67 4.58 5.79 -10.81
CA ILE A 67 3.95 6.43 -9.67
C ILE A 67 2.46 6.17 -9.76
N VAL A 68 1.89 5.61 -8.71
CA VAL A 68 0.46 5.31 -8.65
C VAL A 68 -0.18 5.94 -7.43
N ALA A 69 -1.49 6.20 -7.53
CA ALA A 69 -2.25 6.71 -6.40
C ALA A 69 -2.58 5.56 -5.45
N VAL A 70 -2.34 5.77 -4.18
CA VAL A 70 -2.66 4.82 -3.12
C VAL A 70 -3.56 5.50 -2.12
N GLU A 71 -4.74 4.92 -1.88
CA GLU A 71 -5.64 5.46 -0.87
C GLU A 71 -5.47 4.68 0.42
N VAL A 72 -5.30 5.42 1.51
CA VAL A 72 -5.15 4.84 2.84
C VAL A 72 -6.08 5.54 3.81
N ILE A 73 -6.45 4.85 4.88
CA ILE A 73 -7.09 5.48 6.04
C ILE A 73 -6.01 5.69 7.08
N ARG A 74 -5.84 6.92 7.48
CA ARG A 74 -4.89 7.34 8.51
C ARG A 74 -5.66 8.03 9.61
N GLY A 75 -5.74 7.38 10.78
CA GLY A 75 -6.64 7.85 11.82
C GLY A 75 -8.08 7.77 11.33
N ASN A 76 -8.79 8.88 11.31
CA ASN A 76 -10.15 8.94 10.82
C ASN A 76 -10.27 9.56 9.42
N ALA A 77 -9.15 9.75 8.74
CA ALA A 77 -9.12 10.47 7.47
C ALA A 77 -8.65 9.59 6.33
N LEU A 78 -9.29 9.76 5.18
CA LEU A 78 -8.83 9.17 3.93
C LEU A 78 -7.71 10.05 3.37
N GLN A 79 -6.59 9.44 3.04
CA GLN A 79 -5.44 10.12 2.43
C GLN A 79 -5.16 9.47 1.09
N VAL A 80 -4.81 10.29 0.11
CA VAL A 80 -4.32 9.81 -1.19
C VAL A 80 -2.84 10.14 -1.30
N LEU A 81 -2.04 9.11 -1.50
CA LEU A 81 -0.59 9.24 -1.60
C LEU A 81 -0.13 8.85 -2.99
N GLN A 82 0.96 9.46 -3.45
CA GLN A 82 1.60 9.08 -4.70
C GLN A 82 2.82 8.25 -4.37
N VAL A 83 2.80 6.99 -4.74
CA VAL A 83 3.84 6.04 -4.37
C VAL A 83 4.45 5.43 -5.63
N THR A 84 5.77 5.43 -5.70
CA THR A 84 6.47 4.74 -6.78
C THR A 84 6.51 3.25 -6.49
N ILE A 85 6.12 2.44 -7.46
CA ILE A 85 6.25 0.99 -7.35
C ILE A 85 7.69 0.64 -7.69
N GLY A 86 8.44 0.25 -6.67
CA GLY A 86 9.84 -0.06 -6.85
C GLY A 86 10.08 -1.42 -7.47
N GLN A 87 11.31 -1.63 -7.91
CA GLN A 87 11.74 -2.93 -8.36
C GLN A 87 12.17 -3.77 -7.17
N ARG A 88 12.02 -5.08 -7.33
CA ARG A 88 12.59 -6.02 -6.39
C ARG A 88 14.10 -6.07 -6.56
N GLU A 89 14.80 -6.01 -5.47
CA GLU A 89 16.24 -6.17 -5.47
C GLU A 89 16.67 -7.57 -5.10
#